data_3bd9156a99c1d04bf251f52ff234e841
#
_entry.id   3bd9156a99c1d04bf251f52ff234e841
#
_cell.length_a   1.000
_cell.length_b   1.000
_cell.length_c   1.000
_cell.angle_alpha   90.00
_cell.angle_beta   90.00
_cell.angle_gamma   90.00
#
_symmetry.space_group_name_H-M   'P 1'
#
loop_
_entity.id
_entity.type
_entity.pdbx_description
1 polymer ?
#
loop_
_entity_poly.entity_id
_entity_poly.type
_entity_poly.pdbx_seq_one_letter_code
_entity_poly.pdbx_strand_id
1 'polypeptide(L)'
;HPTEAGMLMFGDEYNIVRHFPEYFLDYREELDPTTRWSDRLQSSSGEWSGNVCDFYFRVYNKIIKDVKVPFKMSGGERVDDTPVHKAIREALANCLINADYHGLRGVVIRKEPDKLVLANPGYIRTGKKQMRLGGESDPRNKALMKMFNLINIGERAGSGVPNIFNVWADEGLEEPVIEERFDPDRTVLSLSFKKSGDKKAAIKSGDKKKINKTQLQQEQILLYMK
;
A
#
# COMPACT_ATOMS: atom_id res chain seq x y z
N HIS A 1 -4.98 -13.48 31.34
CA HIS A 1 -4.11 -13.68 30.17
C HIS A 1 -4.50 -12.69 29.09
N PRO A 2 -3.55 -12.09 28.36
CA PRO A 2 -3.88 -11.25 27.22
C PRO A 2 -4.62 -12.07 26.15
N THR A 3 -5.54 -11.42 25.43
CA THR A 3 -6.14 -12.03 24.23
C THR A 3 -5.13 -12.04 23.08
N GLU A 4 -5.31 -12.91 22.09
CA GLU A 4 -4.47 -12.94 20.88
C GLU A 4 -4.37 -11.56 20.21
N ALA A 5 -5.48 -10.85 20.09
CA ALA A 5 -5.50 -9.49 19.53
C ALA A 5 -4.76 -8.48 20.42
N GLY A 6 -4.87 -8.59 21.74
CA GLY A 6 -4.11 -7.75 22.67
C GLY A 6 -2.62 -8.03 22.58
N MET A 7 -2.23 -9.29 22.38
CA MET A 7 -0.86 -9.70 22.18
C MET A 7 -0.30 -9.15 20.85
N LEU A 8 -1.02 -9.32 19.74
CA LEU A 8 -0.64 -8.75 18.45
C LEU A 8 -0.51 -7.23 18.50
N MET A 9 -1.43 -6.56 19.20
CA MET A 9 -1.49 -5.09 19.25
C MET A 9 -0.41 -4.47 20.13
N PHE A 10 -0.09 -5.08 21.29
CA PHE A 10 0.71 -4.46 22.33
C PHE A 10 1.81 -5.35 22.93
N GLY A 11 1.92 -6.61 22.50
CA GLY A 11 2.95 -7.52 22.98
C GLY A 11 4.32 -7.22 22.39
N ASP A 12 5.37 -7.78 23.00
CA ASP A 12 6.68 -7.83 22.38
C ASP A 12 6.75 -8.96 21.36
N GLU A 13 7.51 -8.77 20.29
CA GLU A 13 7.65 -9.74 19.20
C GLU A 13 7.97 -11.15 19.70
N TYR A 14 8.88 -11.27 20.67
CA TYR A 14 9.24 -12.55 21.29
C TYR A 14 8.01 -13.32 21.83
N ASN A 15 7.03 -12.63 22.41
CA ASN A 15 5.80 -13.24 22.91
C ASN A 15 4.80 -13.51 21.79
N ILE A 16 4.74 -12.65 20.77
CA ILE A 16 3.85 -12.79 19.61
C ILE A 16 4.21 -14.06 18.83
N VAL A 17 5.48 -14.28 18.49
CA VAL A 17 5.92 -15.42 17.67
C VAL A 17 5.72 -16.78 18.37
N ARG A 18 5.55 -16.82 19.69
CA ARG A 18 5.20 -18.06 20.41
C ARG A 18 3.78 -18.52 20.12
N HIS A 19 2.88 -17.61 19.75
CA HIS A 19 1.48 -17.91 19.39
C HIS A 19 1.26 -17.87 17.88
N PHE A 20 2.02 -17.04 17.17
CA PHE A 20 1.96 -16.84 15.74
C PHE A 20 3.37 -17.07 15.14
N PRO A 21 3.80 -18.31 14.93
CA PRO A 21 5.16 -18.63 14.48
C PRO A 21 5.55 -17.98 13.15
N GLU A 22 4.57 -17.72 12.27
CA GLU A 22 4.77 -17.07 10.97
C GLU A 22 4.62 -15.55 11.02
N TYR A 23 4.46 -14.98 12.23
CA TYR A 23 4.33 -13.54 12.41
C TYR A 23 5.56 -12.82 11.92
N PHE A 24 5.34 -11.90 10.97
CA PHE A 24 6.40 -11.05 10.47
C PHE A 24 5.81 -9.77 9.88
N LEU A 25 6.33 -8.62 10.30
CA LEU A 25 6.01 -7.31 9.76
C LEU A 25 7.28 -6.71 9.15
N ASP A 26 7.19 -6.26 7.90
CA ASP A 26 8.33 -5.75 7.15
C ASP A 26 7.93 -4.52 6.33
N TYR A 27 8.52 -3.39 6.63
CA TYR A 27 8.44 -2.17 5.83
C TYR A 27 9.78 -1.91 5.17
N ARG A 28 9.75 -1.54 3.89
CA ARG A 28 10.93 -1.24 3.07
C ARG A 28 10.71 0.02 2.26
N GLU A 29 11.74 0.88 2.22
CA GLU A 29 11.83 1.97 1.25
C GLU A 29 12.78 1.57 0.12
N GLU A 30 12.24 1.44 -1.08
CA GLU A 30 12.95 1.09 -2.31
C GLU A 30 12.98 2.32 -3.21
N LEU A 31 13.66 3.39 -2.78
CA LEU A 31 13.66 4.70 -3.45
C LEU A 31 14.75 4.83 -4.50
N ASP A 32 15.82 4.05 -4.39
CA ASP A 32 16.96 4.04 -5.30
C ASP A 32 17.14 2.63 -5.87
N PRO A 33 17.08 2.44 -7.22
CA PRO A 33 17.25 1.14 -7.86
C PRO A 33 18.65 0.54 -7.69
N THR A 34 19.64 1.33 -7.26
CA THR A 34 21.01 0.85 -7.02
C THR A 34 21.19 0.24 -5.63
N THR A 35 20.27 0.51 -4.71
CA THR A 35 20.27 -0.03 -3.35
C THR A 35 19.09 -0.96 -3.14
N ARG A 36 19.30 -2.02 -2.36
CA ARG A 36 18.23 -2.98 -2.08
C ARG A 36 17.07 -2.33 -1.31
N TRP A 37 17.39 -1.43 -0.40
CA TRP A 37 16.46 -0.56 0.33
C TRP A 37 17.23 0.63 0.90
N SER A 38 16.59 1.80 0.95
CA SER A 38 17.13 3.01 1.58
C SER A 38 16.79 3.06 3.08
N ASP A 39 15.68 2.42 3.48
CA ASP A 39 15.26 2.27 4.87
C ASP A 39 14.46 0.98 5.04
N ARG A 40 14.53 0.38 6.23
CA ARG A 40 13.79 -0.84 6.56
C ARG A 40 13.38 -0.87 8.02
N LEU A 41 12.15 -1.36 8.28
CA LEU A 41 11.66 -1.64 9.63
C LEU A 41 11.05 -3.04 9.64
N GLN A 42 11.63 -3.96 10.42
CA GLN A 42 11.14 -5.32 10.54
C GLN A 42 10.85 -5.69 11.99
N SER A 43 9.81 -6.49 12.24
CA SER A 43 9.40 -6.88 13.59
C SER A 43 10.48 -7.64 14.36
N SER A 44 11.28 -8.44 13.66
CA SER A 44 12.33 -9.28 14.25
C SER A 44 13.68 -8.58 14.44
N SER A 45 13.76 -7.23 14.32
CA SER A 45 15.02 -6.51 14.49
C SER A 45 15.51 -6.44 15.93
N GLY A 46 14.60 -6.56 16.92
CA GLY A 46 14.91 -6.36 18.34
C GLY A 46 15.08 -4.91 18.76
N GLU A 47 14.93 -3.94 17.85
CA GLU A 47 15.12 -2.50 18.11
C GLU A 47 13.84 -1.81 18.63
N TRP A 48 12.72 -2.47 18.58
CA TRP A 48 11.40 -1.98 18.97
C TRP A 48 10.49 -3.15 19.33
N SER A 49 9.27 -2.88 19.81
CA SER A 49 8.35 -3.93 20.31
C SER A 49 8.01 -5.02 19.29
N GLY A 50 8.06 -4.71 17.99
CA GLY A 50 7.67 -5.62 16.92
C GLY A 50 6.16 -5.83 16.78
N ASN A 51 5.32 -5.15 17.54
CA ASN A 51 3.86 -5.32 17.52
C ASN A 51 3.15 -4.48 16.44
N VAL A 52 1.88 -4.77 16.23
CA VAL A 52 1.06 -4.15 15.18
C VAL A 52 0.84 -2.66 15.42
N CYS A 53 0.67 -2.22 16.67
CA CYS A 53 0.44 -0.82 17.02
C CYS A 53 1.65 0.05 16.70
N ASP A 54 2.82 -0.33 17.19
CA ASP A 54 4.06 0.38 16.93
C ASP A 54 4.41 0.36 15.45
N PHE A 55 4.21 -0.78 14.77
CA PHE A 55 4.43 -0.89 13.33
C PHE A 55 3.56 0.11 12.57
N TYR A 56 2.27 0.16 12.87
CA TYR A 56 1.34 1.08 12.22
C TYR A 56 1.83 2.54 12.30
N PHE A 57 2.12 3.04 13.49
CA PHE A 57 2.52 4.43 13.68
C PHE A 57 3.88 4.74 13.07
N ARG A 58 4.86 3.85 13.23
CA ARG A 58 6.21 4.04 12.66
C ARG A 58 6.17 4.05 11.14
N VAL A 59 5.46 3.09 10.54
CA VAL A 59 5.34 2.98 9.08
C VAL A 59 4.55 4.13 8.49
N TYR A 60 3.42 4.50 9.10
CA TYR A 60 2.64 5.65 8.66
C TYR A 60 3.50 6.93 8.63
N ASN A 61 4.22 7.22 9.70
CA ASN A 61 5.11 8.39 9.77
C ASN A 61 6.23 8.37 8.72
N LYS A 62 6.76 7.18 8.37
CA LYS A 62 7.75 7.03 7.29
C LYS A 62 7.11 7.24 5.91
N ILE A 63 5.93 6.70 5.68
CA ILE A 63 5.24 6.84 4.38
C ILE A 63 4.96 8.32 4.07
N ILE A 64 4.41 9.08 5.03
CA ILE A 64 3.93 10.44 4.78
C ILE A 64 5.04 11.47 4.59
N LYS A 65 6.28 11.21 5.06
CA LYS A 65 7.40 12.17 4.98
C LYS A 65 7.65 12.70 3.56
N ASP A 66 7.51 11.83 2.55
CA ASP A 66 7.89 12.14 1.16
C ASP A 66 6.71 11.99 0.19
N VAL A 67 5.50 11.72 0.70
CA VAL A 67 4.32 11.70 -0.15
C VAL A 67 4.05 13.12 -0.62
N LYS A 68 4.42 13.39 -1.87
CA LYS A 68 4.14 14.67 -2.55
C LYS A 68 2.65 14.78 -2.87
N VAL A 69 1.84 14.92 -1.85
CA VAL A 69 0.44 15.29 -2.02
C VAL A 69 0.39 16.81 -2.10
N PRO A 70 -0.23 17.38 -3.14
CA PRO A 70 -0.47 18.81 -3.17
C PRO A 70 -1.17 19.21 -1.87
N PHE A 71 -0.53 20.07 -1.07
CA PHE A 71 -1.19 20.61 0.11
C PHE A 71 -2.39 21.45 -0.32
N LYS A 72 -3.51 21.27 0.38
CA LYS A 72 -4.68 22.13 0.17
C LYS A 72 -4.62 23.28 1.18
N MET A 73 -4.86 24.49 0.68
CA MET A 73 -5.10 25.64 1.55
C MET A 73 -6.59 25.69 1.87
N SER A 74 -6.95 25.77 3.13
CA SER A 74 -8.32 26.02 3.57
C SER A 74 -8.31 27.19 4.53
N GLY A 75 -9.03 28.25 4.17
CA GLY A 75 -9.10 29.45 5.02
C GLY A 75 -7.76 30.17 5.25
N GLY A 76 -6.75 30.00 4.38
CA GLY A 76 -5.41 30.58 4.54
C GLY A 76 -4.45 29.72 5.37
N GLU A 77 -4.89 28.59 5.92
CA GLU A 77 -4.03 27.65 6.66
C GLU A 77 -3.69 26.42 5.81
N ARG A 78 -2.48 25.89 6.02
CA ARG A 78 -2.03 24.66 5.39
C ARG A 78 -2.73 23.47 6.03
N VAL A 79 -3.41 22.65 5.21
CA VAL A 79 -4.02 21.40 5.66
C VAL A 79 -3.01 20.27 5.47
N ASP A 80 -2.38 19.84 6.57
CA ASP A 80 -1.39 18.75 6.55
C ASP A 80 -2.06 17.36 6.48
N ASP A 81 -3.32 17.22 6.93
CA ASP A 81 -4.09 15.97 6.89
C ASP A 81 -5.06 15.94 5.69
N THR A 82 -4.52 15.69 4.49
CA THR A 82 -5.30 15.64 3.25
C THR A 82 -6.11 14.34 3.13
N PRO A 83 -7.11 14.28 2.22
CA PRO A 83 -7.85 13.03 1.94
C PRO A 83 -6.92 11.86 1.60
N VAL A 84 -5.81 12.10 0.89
CA VAL A 84 -4.81 11.07 0.56
C VAL A 84 -4.13 10.51 1.82
N HIS A 85 -3.78 11.36 2.79
CA HIS A 85 -3.23 10.91 4.06
C HIS A 85 -4.22 10.02 4.83
N LYS A 86 -5.50 10.38 4.83
CA LYS A 86 -6.57 9.56 5.44
C LYS A 86 -6.74 8.22 4.73
N ALA A 87 -6.71 8.22 3.40
CA ALA A 87 -6.81 7.00 2.61
C ALA A 87 -5.59 6.07 2.81
N ILE A 88 -4.37 6.62 2.97
CA ILE A 88 -3.17 5.83 3.30
C ILE A 88 -3.29 5.21 4.71
N ARG A 89 -3.78 5.96 5.70
CA ARG A 89 -4.06 5.43 7.05
C ARG A 89 -5.02 4.25 7.00
N GLU A 90 -6.10 4.41 6.25
CA GLU A 90 -7.11 3.37 6.06
C GLU A 90 -6.54 2.15 5.35
N ALA A 91 -5.76 2.33 4.28
CA ALA A 91 -5.11 1.24 3.56
C ALA A 91 -4.15 0.46 4.45
N LEU A 92 -3.35 1.15 5.27
CA LEU A 92 -2.41 0.53 6.20
C LEU A 92 -3.15 -0.25 7.31
N ALA A 93 -4.19 0.35 7.91
CA ALA A 93 -5.02 -0.32 8.91
C ALA A 93 -5.69 -1.57 8.33
N ASN A 94 -6.29 -1.47 7.14
CA ASN A 94 -6.95 -2.60 6.47
C ASN A 94 -5.96 -3.74 6.16
N CYS A 95 -4.74 -3.43 5.75
CA CYS A 95 -3.68 -4.40 5.52
C CYS A 95 -3.36 -5.20 6.80
N LEU A 96 -3.25 -4.53 7.94
CA LEU A 96 -2.96 -5.15 9.23
C LEU A 96 -4.18 -5.90 9.81
N ILE A 97 -5.39 -5.32 9.72
CA ILE A 97 -6.63 -5.91 10.23
C ILE A 97 -6.99 -7.18 9.48
N ASN A 98 -6.72 -7.26 8.18
CA ASN A 98 -7.09 -8.40 7.34
C ASN A 98 -5.96 -9.42 7.14
N ALA A 99 -4.79 -9.20 7.72
CA ALA A 99 -3.69 -10.16 7.66
C ALA A 99 -4.05 -11.48 8.34
N ASP A 100 -3.70 -12.59 7.70
CA ASP A 100 -3.68 -13.89 8.32
C ASP A 100 -2.33 -14.08 9.02
N TYR A 101 -2.31 -13.85 10.33
CA TYR A 101 -1.08 -13.94 11.13
C TYR A 101 -0.57 -15.37 11.33
N HIS A 102 -1.34 -16.38 10.92
CA HIS A 102 -0.88 -17.76 10.79
C HIS A 102 -0.39 -18.09 9.37
N GLY A 103 -0.63 -17.18 8.42
CA GLY A 103 -0.25 -17.34 7.02
C GLY A 103 1.21 -17.02 6.74
N LEU A 104 1.75 -17.61 5.67
CA LEU A 104 3.15 -17.47 5.28
C LEU A 104 3.51 -16.06 4.80
N ARG A 105 4.78 -15.69 4.96
CA ARG A 105 5.43 -14.46 4.45
C ARG A 105 5.04 -13.14 5.13
N GLY A 106 4.25 -13.15 6.19
CA GLY A 106 3.93 -11.97 6.97
C GLY A 106 3.36 -10.78 6.18
N VAL A 107 3.21 -9.64 6.82
CA VAL A 107 2.82 -8.36 6.18
C VAL A 107 4.06 -7.68 5.61
N VAL A 108 3.98 -7.27 4.35
CA VAL A 108 5.08 -6.56 3.67
C VAL A 108 4.55 -5.26 3.07
N ILE A 109 5.14 -4.15 3.45
CA ILE A 109 4.83 -2.84 2.90
C ILE A 109 6.06 -2.29 2.22
N ARG A 110 5.93 -1.89 0.94
CA ARG A 110 7.02 -1.31 0.17
C ARG A 110 6.64 0.08 -0.29
N LYS A 111 7.50 1.04 0.01
CA LYS A 111 7.42 2.40 -0.50
C LYS A 111 8.43 2.54 -1.63
N GLU A 112 7.93 2.75 -2.82
CA GLU A 112 8.70 3.03 -4.04
C GLU A 112 8.61 4.54 -4.34
N PRO A 113 9.41 5.10 -5.26
CA PRO A 113 9.42 6.55 -5.52
C PRO A 113 8.05 7.16 -5.84
N ASP A 114 7.20 6.41 -6.50
CA ASP A 114 5.89 6.86 -6.99
C ASP A 114 4.76 5.87 -6.68
N LYS A 115 4.99 4.90 -5.80
CA LYS A 115 4.01 3.87 -5.49
C LYS A 115 4.19 3.35 -4.07
N LEU A 116 3.06 3.06 -3.42
CA LEU A 116 2.98 2.32 -2.16
C LEU A 116 2.34 0.96 -2.41
N VAL A 117 3.00 -0.12 -2.00
CA VAL A 117 2.50 -1.49 -2.12
C VAL A 117 2.29 -2.07 -0.72
N LEU A 118 1.06 -2.45 -0.41
CA LEU A 118 0.70 -3.07 0.85
C LEU A 118 0.27 -4.52 0.57
N ALA A 119 0.94 -5.46 1.19
CA ALA A 119 0.70 -6.88 0.96
C ALA A 119 0.57 -7.63 2.28
N ASN A 120 -0.55 -8.29 2.49
CA ASN A 120 -0.82 -9.12 3.67
C ASN A 120 -1.11 -10.57 3.29
N PRO A 121 -0.79 -11.54 4.15
CA PRO A 121 -1.23 -12.91 4.00
C PRO A 121 -2.75 -13.02 4.06
N GLY A 122 -3.31 -14.00 3.34
CA GLY A 122 -4.72 -14.29 3.27
C GLY A 122 -5.43 -13.66 2.08
N TYR A 123 -6.59 -14.25 1.75
CA TYR A 123 -7.48 -13.81 0.66
C TYR A 123 -8.54 -12.83 1.17
N ILE A 124 -9.21 -12.16 0.23
CA ILE A 124 -10.30 -11.21 0.51
C ILE A 124 -11.58 -11.98 0.86
N ARG A 125 -12.03 -11.91 2.11
CA ARG A 125 -13.16 -12.70 2.62
C ARG A 125 -14.50 -12.34 2.02
N THR A 126 -14.72 -11.06 1.69
CA THR A 126 -15.95 -10.58 1.03
C THR A 126 -15.92 -10.73 -0.49
N GLY A 127 -14.75 -11.07 -1.07
CA GLY A 127 -14.50 -11.03 -2.51
C GLY A 127 -14.24 -9.61 -3.03
N LYS A 128 -13.43 -9.51 -4.09
CA LYS A 128 -12.99 -8.23 -4.67
C LYS A 128 -14.13 -7.28 -5.05
N LYS A 129 -15.19 -7.83 -5.65
CA LYS A 129 -16.33 -7.02 -6.11
C LYS A 129 -17.02 -6.35 -4.92
N GLN A 130 -17.35 -7.12 -3.88
CA GLN A 130 -18.03 -6.60 -2.70
C GLN A 130 -17.14 -5.64 -1.91
N MET A 131 -15.86 -5.95 -1.76
CA MET A 131 -14.89 -5.05 -1.11
C MET A 131 -14.83 -3.69 -1.80
N ARG A 132 -14.90 -3.65 -3.13
CA ARG A 132 -14.87 -2.41 -3.92
C ARG A 132 -16.19 -1.63 -3.86
N LEU A 133 -17.33 -2.33 -3.78
CA LEU A 133 -18.65 -1.71 -3.61
C LEU A 133 -18.84 -1.15 -2.20
N GLY A 134 -18.24 -1.78 -1.20
CA GLY A 134 -18.44 -1.41 0.20
C GLY A 134 -19.78 -1.88 0.76
N GLY A 135 -20.12 -1.34 1.94
CA GLY A 135 -21.37 -1.66 2.64
C GLY A 135 -21.33 -2.95 3.46
N GLU A 136 -20.39 -3.85 3.19
CA GLU A 136 -20.15 -5.06 3.99
C GLU A 136 -18.72 -5.08 4.51
N SER A 137 -18.56 -5.49 5.77
CA SER A 137 -17.25 -5.62 6.41
C SER A 137 -17.15 -6.98 7.09
N ASP A 138 -16.21 -7.79 6.64
CA ASP A 138 -15.85 -9.05 7.31
C ASP A 138 -14.34 -9.10 7.59
N PRO A 139 -13.86 -8.31 8.56
CA PRO A 139 -12.45 -8.28 8.90
C PRO A 139 -12.00 -9.61 9.48
N ARG A 140 -10.80 -10.05 9.06
CA ARG A 140 -10.21 -11.30 9.60
C ARG A 140 -9.96 -11.19 11.09
N ASN A 141 -9.41 -10.07 11.54
CA ASN A 141 -9.09 -9.83 12.96
C ASN A 141 -10.05 -8.79 13.55
N LYS A 142 -11.29 -9.22 13.87
CA LYS A 142 -12.36 -8.35 14.40
C LYS A 142 -11.96 -7.58 15.66
N ALA A 143 -11.18 -8.20 16.54
CA ALA A 143 -10.72 -7.55 17.76
C ALA A 143 -9.65 -6.48 17.48
N LEU A 144 -8.72 -6.71 16.53
CA LEU A 144 -7.79 -5.66 16.07
C LEU A 144 -8.55 -4.47 15.46
N MET A 145 -9.56 -4.74 14.62
CA MET A 145 -10.39 -3.67 14.07
C MET A 145 -11.04 -2.83 15.16
N LYS A 146 -11.60 -3.47 16.21
CA LYS A 146 -12.16 -2.74 17.35
C LYS A 146 -11.14 -1.87 18.06
N MET A 147 -9.90 -2.36 18.25
CA MET A 147 -8.82 -1.60 18.89
C MET A 147 -8.39 -0.40 18.04
N PHE A 148 -8.25 -0.55 16.73
CA PHE A 148 -7.97 0.55 15.81
C PHE A 148 -9.11 1.59 15.82
N ASN A 149 -10.37 1.16 15.85
CA ASN A 149 -11.51 2.06 15.92
C ASN A 149 -11.55 2.89 17.23
N LEU A 150 -11.05 2.36 18.35
CA LEU A 150 -10.96 3.11 19.62
C LEU A 150 -10.02 4.33 19.52
N ILE A 151 -9.05 4.28 18.63
CA ILE A 151 -8.11 5.38 18.37
C ILE A 151 -8.43 6.13 17.07
N ASN A 152 -9.68 6.01 16.58
CA ASN A 152 -10.19 6.65 15.36
C ASN A 152 -9.40 6.29 14.09
N ILE A 153 -8.89 5.08 14.01
CA ILE A 153 -8.24 4.51 12.83
C ILE A 153 -9.13 3.39 12.28
N GLY A 154 -9.32 3.38 10.96
CA GLY A 154 -10.23 2.47 10.28
C GLY A 154 -11.69 2.93 10.33
N GLU A 155 -12.41 2.64 9.26
CA GLU A 155 -13.83 2.98 9.15
C GLU A 155 -14.73 1.82 9.60
N ARG A 156 -15.89 2.18 10.11
CA ARG A 156 -16.97 1.24 10.41
C ARG A 156 -17.82 1.08 9.15
N ALA A 157 -18.36 -0.08 8.87
CA ALA A 157 -19.32 -0.32 7.79
C ALA A 157 -18.79 -0.54 6.36
N GLY A 158 -17.52 -0.87 6.18
CA GLY A 158 -17.01 -1.29 4.86
C GLY A 158 -16.88 -0.18 3.82
N SER A 159 -16.80 1.08 4.25
CA SER A 159 -16.61 2.25 3.38
C SER A 159 -15.13 2.56 3.09
N GLY A 160 -14.20 2.00 3.86
CA GLY A 160 -12.78 2.33 3.79
C GLY A 160 -12.14 2.09 2.43
N VAL A 161 -12.34 0.91 1.83
CA VAL A 161 -11.77 0.59 0.51
C VAL A 161 -12.40 1.43 -0.60
N PRO A 162 -13.72 1.56 -0.73
CA PRO A 162 -14.33 2.50 -1.68
C PRO A 162 -13.80 3.92 -1.56
N ASN A 163 -13.60 4.42 -0.34
CA ASN A 163 -13.07 5.75 -0.11
C ASN A 163 -11.64 5.91 -0.63
N ILE A 164 -10.78 4.89 -0.51
CA ILE A 164 -9.44 4.91 -1.10
C ILE A 164 -9.51 5.13 -2.62
N PHE A 165 -10.39 4.40 -3.32
CA PHE A 165 -10.57 4.54 -4.76
C PHE A 165 -11.09 5.92 -5.15
N ASN A 166 -12.10 6.43 -4.42
CA ASN A 166 -12.68 7.74 -4.67
C ASN A 166 -11.64 8.85 -4.49
N VAL A 167 -10.86 8.82 -3.41
CA VAL A 167 -9.79 9.80 -3.15
C VAL A 167 -8.74 9.79 -4.26
N TRP A 168 -8.33 8.60 -4.75
CA TRP A 168 -7.37 8.50 -5.86
C TRP A 168 -7.94 9.08 -7.17
N ALA A 169 -9.22 8.82 -7.45
CA ALA A 169 -9.90 9.37 -8.62
C ALA A 169 -10.05 10.90 -8.52
N ASP A 170 -10.47 11.44 -7.38
CA ASP A 170 -10.65 12.87 -7.12
C ASP A 170 -9.33 13.65 -7.24
N GLU A 171 -8.23 13.03 -6.81
CA GLU A 171 -6.88 13.61 -6.96
C GLU A 171 -6.28 13.38 -8.36
N GLY A 172 -6.99 12.73 -9.29
CA GLY A 172 -6.54 12.45 -10.65
C GLY A 172 -5.33 11.53 -10.73
N LEU A 173 -5.17 10.65 -9.75
CA LEU A 173 -4.09 9.66 -9.69
C LEU A 173 -4.50 8.37 -10.43
N GLU A 174 -3.51 7.52 -10.77
CA GLU A 174 -3.80 6.21 -11.35
C GLU A 174 -4.63 5.36 -10.39
N GLU A 175 -5.64 4.66 -10.93
CA GLU A 175 -6.55 3.84 -10.12
C GLU A 175 -5.80 2.83 -9.25
N PRO A 176 -6.16 2.68 -7.95
CA PRO A 176 -5.61 1.66 -7.08
C PRO A 176 -5.82 0.26 -7.65
N VAL A 177 -4.83 -0.62 -7.50
CA VAL A 177 -4.88 -1.99 -7.99
C VAL A 177 -4.91 -2.95 -6.82
N ILE A 178 -5.90 -3.86 -6.80
CA ILE A 178 -6.01 -4.94 -5.83
C ILE A 178 -5.83 -6.27 -6.55
N GLU A 179 -4.85 -7.05 -6.09
CA GLU A 179 -4.54 -8.38 -6.58
C GLU A 179 -4.69 -9.41 -5.45
N GLU A 180 -5.21 -10.58 -5.79
CA GLU A 180 -5.07 -11.78 -4.98
C GLU A 180 -4.03 -12.69 -5.64
N ARG A 181 -3.10 -13.19 -4.84
CA ARG A 181 -2.10 -14.18 -5.25
C ARG A 181 -2.31 -15.41 -4.40
N PHE A 182 -2.11 -16.56 -5.01
CA PHE A 182 -2.26 -17.85 -4.38
C PHE A 182 -0.88 -18.54 -4.31
N ASP A 183 -0.72 -19.56 -3.47
CA ASP A 183 0.51 -20.32 -3.25
C ASP A 183 1.71 -19.47 -2.75
N PRO A 184 1.67 -18.85 -1.59
CA PRO A 184 0.60 -18.80 -0.60
C PRO A 184 -0.40 -17.66 -0.84
N ASP A 185 -1.59 -17.77 -0.24
CA ASP A 185 -2.65 -16.78 -0.29
C ASP A 185 -2.17 -15.41 0.18
N ARG A 186 -2.37 -14.39 -0.67
CA ARG A 186 -1.91 -13.04 -0.40
C ARG A 186 -2.78 -12.01 -1.08
N THR A 187 -3.17 -10.99 -0.35
CA THR A 187 -3.82 -9.78 -0.88
C THR A 187 -2.79 -8.68 -1.04
N VAL A 188 -2.77 -8.03 -2.20
CA VAL A 188 -1.85 -6.93 -2.53
C VAL A 188 -2.63 -5.73 -2.99
N LEU A 189 -2.51 -4.60 -2.28
CA LEU A 189 -3.02 -3.29 -2.69
C LEU A 189 -1.84 -2.43 -3.16
N SER A 190 -1.94 -1.91 -4.38
CA SER A 190 -0.96 -0.98 -4.96
C SER A 190 -1.60 0.39 -5.16
N LEU A 191 -0.99 1.42 -4.60
CA LEU A 191 -1.40 2.81 -4.67
C LEU A 191 -0.35 3.60 -5.43
N SER A 192 -0.65 4.00 -6.67
CA SER A 192 0.24 4.82 -7.50
C SER A 192 0.03 6.30 -7.19
N PHE A 193 1.12 7.06 -7.12
CA PHE A 193 1.08 8.53 -6.98
C PHE A 193 1.26 9.24 -8.32
N LYS A 194 1.32 8.49 -9.43
CA LYS A 194 1.34 9.05 -10.79
C LYS A 194 -0.02 9.58 -11.21
N LYS A 195 -0.02 10.64 -12.02
CA LYS A 195 -1.25 11.16 -12.62
C LYS A 195 -1.77 10.23 -13.73
N SER A 196 -3.08 10.03 -13.80
CA SER A 196 -3.75 9.19 -14.81
C SER A 196 -3.43 9.55 -16.26
N GLY A 197 -3.01 10.80 -16.53
CA GLY A 197 -2.67 11.30 -17.86
C GLY A 197 -1.28 10.93 -18.37
N ASP A 198 -0.36 10.60 -17.48
CA ASP A 198 1.07 10.48 -17.83
C ASP A 198 1.37 9.26 -18.72
N LYS A 199 0.60 8.18 -18.60
CA LYS A 199 0.72 7.01 -19.49
C LYS A 199 0.35 7.31 -20.94
N LYS A 200 -0.65 8.17 -21.19
CA LYS A 200 -1.06 8.54 -22.57
C LYS A 200 0.02 9.38 -23.27
N ALA A 201 0.76 10.20 -22.53
CA ALA A 201 1.85 10.97 -23.06
C ALA A 201 3.07 10.09 -23.39
N ALA A 202 3.42 9.13 -22.53
CA ALA A 202 4.53 8.20 -22.74
C ALA A 202 4.31 7.26 -23.94
N ILE A 203 3.10 6.75 -24.11
CA ILE A 203 2.74 5.90 -25.26
C ILE A 203 2.81 6.70 -26.56
N LYS A 204 2.25 7.95 -26.59
CA LYS A 204 2.34 8.81 -27.78
C LYS A 204 3.77 9.22 -28.13
N SER A 205 4.65 9.40 -27.14
CA SER A 205 6.07 9.70 -27.37
C SER A 205 6.88 8.48 -27.81
N GLY A 206 6.53 7.29 -27.32
CA GLY A 206 7.13 6.01 -27.72
C GLY A 206 6.81 5.65 -29.17
N ASP A 207 5.56 5.81 -29.59
CA ASP A 207 5.12 5.56 -30.98
C ASP A 207 5.75 6.57 -31.96
N LYS A 208 5.85 7.85 -31.61
CA LYS A 208 6.56 8.84 -32.45
C LYS A 208 8.05 8.52 -32.61
N LYS A 209 8.73 8.04 -31.54
CA LYS A 209 10.13 7.62 -31.64
C LYS A 209 10.32 6.35 -32.48
N LYS A 210 9.37 5.42 -32.44
CA LYS A 210 9.40 4.19 -33.24
C LYS A 210 9.18 4.49 -34.74
N ILE A 211 8.21 5.37 -35.07
CA ILE A 211 7.91 5.78 -36.44
C ILE A 211 9.11 6.52 -37.06
N ASN A 212 9.72 7.45 -36.33
CA ASN A 212 10.93 8.15 -36.84
C ASN A 212 12.12 7.22 -37.09
N LYS A 213 12.31 6.18 -36.22
CA LYS A 213 13.41 5.23 -36.38
C LYS A 213 13.21 4.31 -37.61
N THR A 214 11.99 3.94 -37.88
CA THR A 214 11.65 3.09 -39.03
C THR A 214 11.76 3.89 -40.34
N GLN A 215 11.33 5.16 -40.36
CA GLN A 215 11.50 6.05 -41.53
C GLN A 215 12.97 6.31 -41.84
N LEU A 216 13.81 6.58 -40.86
CA LEU A 216 15.26 6.75 -41.04
C LEU A 216 15.93 5.49 -41.57
N GLN A 217 15.52 4.31 -41.15
CA GLN A 217 16.04 3.04 -41.68
C GLN A 217 15.59 2.82 -43.14
N GLN A 218 14.37 3.16 -43.51
CA GLN A 218 13.90 3.08 -44.89
C GLN A 218 14.62 4.06 -45.83
N GLU A 219 14.86 5.27 -45.38
CA GLU A 219 15.66 6.24 -46.17
C GLU A 219 17.13 5.82 -46.33
N GLN A 220 17.76 5.21 -45.32
CA GLN A 220 19.09 4.66 -45.44
C GLN A 220 19.17 3.51 -46.45
N ILE A 221 18.18 2.60 -46.47
CA ILE A 221 18.14 1.48 -47.43
C ILE A 221 17.97 2.01 -48.89
N LEU A 222 17.16 3.04 -49.06
CA LEU A 222 16.96 3.66 -50.38
C LEU A 222 18.23 4.40 -50.89
N LEU A 223 19.06 4.88 -50.01
CA LEU A 223 20.36 5.50 -50.36
C LEU A 223 21.41 4.48 -50.79
N TYR A 224 21.35 3.24 -50.32
CA TYR A 224 22.27 2.15 -50.70
C TYR A 224 21.89 1.41 -51.98
N MET A 225 20.67 1.69 -52.50
CA MET A 225 20.17 1.07 -53.77
C MET A 225 20.27 1.98 -54.99
N LYS A 226 20.93 3.17 -54.86
CA LYS A 226 21.32 4.04 -55.95
C LYS A 226 22.84 3.96 -56.18
#